data_d7647e88b8331fa18c4428cfb2b47a20
#
_entry.id   d7647e88b8331fa18c4428cfb2b47a20
#
_cell.length_a   1.000
_cell.length_b   1.000
_cell.length_c   1.000
_cell.angle_alpha   90.00
_cell.angle_beta   90.00
_cell.angle_gamma   90.00
#
_symmetry.space_group_name_H-M   'P 1'
#
loop_
_entity.id
_entity.type
_entity.pdbx_description
1 polymer ?
#
loop_
_entity_poly.entity_id
_entity_poly.type
_entity_poly.pdbx_seq_one_letter_code
_entity_poly.pdbx_strand_id
1 'polypeptide(L)'
;MEFYNKLRHFELVDQIIPCLEHCGQKIMEIYEDFNIDVQIKDDNSPLTKADLASHQIISECLQSSGHPIISEESDDINTKAAKYWLVDPLDGTKEFINKNGEFTVNIALIENGYPVEGYVYSPSKKTLYVGGCNKNSFKIQNSIVEQIQTSSISDPIRIVASRSHLNEETKKYISQFPQYELLQSGSSIKFCMVAEGKADVYPRFAPTSEWDTAAAQAVVEGAGGSVLDTDGKRLIYQKDNILNPHFIVKGNK
;
A
#
# COMPACT_ATOMS: atom_id res chain seq x y z
N MET A 1 12.18 23.07 -7.00
CA MET A 1 13.29 22.27 -7.58
C MET A 1 13.99 21.36 -6.56
N GLU A 2 14.16 21.76 -5.32
CA GLU A 2 14.81 20.96 -4.28
C GLU A 2 14.00 19.73 -3.83
N PHE A 3 12.66 19.83 -3.92
CA PHE A 3 11.69 18.80 -3.56
C PHE A 3 11.93 17.46 -4.29
N TYR A 4 12.09 17.49 -5.62
CA TYR A 4 12.30 16.28 -6.42
C TYR A 4 13.72 15.72 -6.40
N ASN A 5 14.72 16.48 -5.91
CA ASN A 5 16.12 16.00 -5.93
C ASN A 5 16.35 14.70 -5.17
N LYS A 6 15.64 14.51 -4.04
CA LYS A 6 15.71 13.29 -3.23
C LYS A 6 15.04 12.08 -3.88
N LEU A 7 14.13 12.33 -4.84
CA LEU A 7 13.26 11.31 -5.43
C LEU A 7 13.61 10.98 -6.89
N ARG A 8 14.58 11.67 -7.51
CA ARG A 8 14.92 11.53 -8.95
C ARG A 8 15.32 10.12 -9.39
N HIS A 9 15.64 9.25 -8.46
CA HIS A 9 16.03 7.87 -8.75
C HIS A 9 14.83 6.90 -8.80
N PHE A 10 13.61 7.41 -8.56
CA PHE A 10 12.38 6.67 -8.76
C PHE A 10 11.84 6.89 -10.18
N GLU A 11 11.38 5.82 -10.80
CA GLU A 11 10.88 5.86 -12.17
C GLU A 11 9.59 6.69 -12.25
N LEU A 12 9.51 7.59 -13.24
CA LEU A 12 8.35 8.46 -13.48
C LEU A 12 7.87 9.29 -12.27
N VAL A 13 8.71 9.52 -11.27
CA VAL A 13 8.32 10.23 -10.05
C VAL A 13 7.68 11.59 -10.33
N ASP A 14 8.21 12.33 -11.32
CA ASP A 14 7.71 13.64 -11.74
C ASP A 14 6.31 13.58 -12.38
N GLN A 15 5.86 12.38 -12.81
CA GLN A 15 4.53 12.14 -13.37
C GLN A 15 3.60 11.52 -12.32
N ILE A 16 4.11 10.54 -11.55
CA ILE A 16 3.31 9.78 -10.58
C ILE A 16 2.85 10.66 -9.42
N ILE A 17 3.68 11.58 -8.91
CA ILE A 17 3.26 12.45 -7.80
C ILE A 17 2.08 13.34 -8.18
N PRO A 18 2.13 14.13 -9.27
CA PRO A 18 0.96 14.91 -9.70
C PRO A 18 -0.27 14.05 -10.05
N CYS A 19 -0.03 12.86 -10.62
CA CYS A 19 -1.10 11.90 -10.91
C CYS A 19 -1.83 11.47 -9.64
N LEU A 20 -1.10 11.10 -8.59
CA LEU A 20 -1.67 10.70 -7.30
C LEU A 20 -2.40 11.84 -6.61
N GLU A 21 -1.90 13.07 -6.72
CA GLU A 21 -2.60 14.26 -6.21
C GLU A 21 -3.92 14.49 -6.95
N HIS A 22 -3.95 14.38 -8.28
CA HIS A 22 -5.17 14.49 -9.09
C HIS A 22 -6.15 13.34 -8.77
N CYS A 23 -5.65 12.12 -8.72
CA CYS A 23 -6.41 10.94 -8.32
C CYS A 23 -7.06 11.13 -6.94
N GLY A 24 -6.27 11.58 -5.97
CA GLY A 24 -6.76 11.86 -4.62
C GLY A 24 -7.81 12.96 -4.56
N GLN A 25 -7.68 14.02 -5.35
CA GLN A 25 -8.72 15.04 -5.46
C GLN A 25 -10.03 14.43 -5.96
N LYS A 26 -9.96 13.60 -7.00
CA LYS A 26 -11.15 12.94 -7.56
C LYS A 26 -11.79 11.96 -6.58
N ILE A 27 -11.00 11.17 -5.89
CA ILE A 27 -11.46 10.27 -4.82
C ILE A 27 -12.16 11.08 -3.72
N MET A 28 -11.58 12.20 -3.27
CA MET A 28 -12.15 13.01 -2.20
C MET A 28 -13.44 13.73 -2.62
N GLU A 29 -13.59 14.16 -3.88
CA GLU A 29 -14.84 14.68 -4.40
C GLU A 29 -15.98 13.66 -4.23
N ILE A 30 -15.73 12.39 -4.57
CA ILE A 30 -16.71 11.31 -4.43
C ILE A 30 -16.90 10.93 -2.95
N TYR A 31 -15.81 10.98 -2.17
CA TYR A 31 -15.85 10.69 -0.74
C TYR A 31 -16.73 11.67 0.04
N GLU A 32 -16.78 12.92 -0.35
CA GLU A 32 -17.58 13.97 0.31
C GLU A 32 -19.08 13.88 -0.06
N ASP A 33 -19.44 13.13 -1.11
CA ASP A 33 -20.83 12.90 -1.44
C ASP A 33 -21.54 12.08 -0.33
N PHE A 34 -22.77 12.47 -0.01
CA PHE A 34 -23.60 11.76 0.98
C PHE A 34 -24.09 10.40 0.47
N ASN A 35 -24.24 10.24 -0.86
CA ASN A 35 -24.72 9.02 -1.49
C ASN A 35 -23.60 8.40 -2.34
N ILE A 36 -22.81 7.51 -1.73
CA ILE A 36 -21.84 6.72 -2.48
C ILE A 36 -22.57 5.57 -3.17
N ASP A 37 -22.50 5.55 -4.51
CA ASP A 37 -23.03 4.46 -5.32
C ASP A 37 -22.06 3.28 -5.22
N VAL A 38 -22.52 2.18 -4.64
CA VAL A 38 -21.72 0.97 -4.39
C VAL A 38 -22.23 -0.15 -5.27
N GLN A 39 -21.37 -0.72 -6.08
CA GLN A 39 -21.60 -1.97 -6.79
C GLN A 39 -20.90 -3.11 -6.04
N ILE A 40 -21.38 -4.32 -6.21
CA ILE A 40 -20.75 -5.52 -5.63
C ILE A 40 -20.15 -6.32 -6.76
N LYS A 41 -18.83 -6.57 -6.68
CA LYS A 41 -18.09 -7.42 -7.63
C LYS A 41 -18.46 -8.90 -7.43
N ASP A 42 -18.05 -9.76 -8.36
CA ASP A 42 -18.33 -11.21 -8.31
C ASP A 42 -17.71 -11.90 -7.08
N ASP A 43 -16.63 -11.36 -6.54
CA ASP A 43 -15.96 -11.82 -5.32
C ASP A 43 -16.58 -11.26 -4.02
N ASN A 44 -17.72 -10.55 -4.12
CA ASN A 44 -18.40 -9.84 -3.04
C ASN A 44 -17.64 -8.64 -2.46
N SER A 45 -16.58 -8.16 -3.10
CA SER A 45 -15.95 -6.88 -2.74
C SER A 45 -16.78 -5.70 -3.25
N PRO A 46 -16.79 -4.55 -2.54
CA PRO A 46 -17.45 -3.35 -3.03
C PRO A 46 -16.61 -2.65 -4.09
N LEU A 47 -17.28 -2.08 -5.09
CA LEU A 47 -16.74 -1.21 -6.13
C LEU A 47 -17.47 0.12 -6.09
N THR A 48 -16.75 1.21 -6.14
CA THR A 48 -17.33 2.56 -6.21
C THR A 48 -16.86 3.31 -7.46
N LYS A 49 -17.53 4.43 -7.74
CA LYS A 49 -17.06 5.33 -8.82
C LYS A 49 -15.65 5.88 -8.56
N ALA A 50 -15.20 5.88 -7.30
CA ALA A 50 -13.86 6.34 -6.94
C ALA A 50 -12.80 5.35 -7.41
N ASP A 51 -13.04 4.03 -7.29
CA ASP A 51 -12.14 2.99 -7.79
C ASP A 51 -11.94 3.13 -9.30
N LEU A 52 -13.02 3.24 -10.07
CA LEU A 52 -12.98 3.37 -11.53
C LEU A 52 -12.32 4.67 -12.01
N ALA A 53 -12.65 5.79 -11.37
CA ALA A 53 -12.05 7.08 -11.71
C ALA A 53 -10.54 7.09 -11.42
N SER A 54 -10.14 6.53 -10.28
CA SER A 54 -8.75 6.36 -9.89
C SER A 54 -7.99 5.46 -10.87
N HIS A 55 -8.58 4.31 -11.22
CA HIS A 55 -8.04 3.38 -12.20
C HIS A 55 -7.74 4.07 -13.54
N GLN A 56 -8.70 4.83 -14.07
CA GLN A 56 -8.53 5.53 -15.34
C GLN A 56 -7.39 6.55 -15.29
N ILE A 57 -7.36 7.41 -14.28
CA ILE A 57 -6.32 8.44 -14.11
C ILE A 57 -4.93 7.81 -14.03
N ILE A 58 -4.76 6.75 -13.23
CA ILE A 58 -3.48 6.08 -13.04
C ILE A 58 -3.05 5.38 -14.33
N SER A 59 -3.96 4.69 -15.01
CA SER A 59 -3.68 4.00 -16.27
C SER A 59 -3.18 4.95 -17.35
N GLU A 60 -3.84 6.10 -17.52
CA GLU A 60 -3.41 7.14 -18.45
C GLU A 60 -2.01 7.69 -18.11
N CYS A 61 -1.76 7.92 -16.82
CA CYS A 61 -0.47 8.42 -16.33
C CYS A 61 0.68 7.46 -16.62
N LEU A 62 0.48 6.16 -16.39
CA LEU A 62 1.54 5.16 -16.50
C LEU A 62 1.80 4.68 -17.94
N GLN A 63 0.94 5.01 -18.91
CA GLN A 63 1.11 4.62 -20.32
C GLN A 63 2.46 5.04 -20.91
N SER A 64 2.99 6.21 -20.49
CA SER A 64 4.26 6.72 -20.99
C SER A 64 5.48 5.86 -20.62
N SER A 65 5.34 4.97 -19.62
CA SER A 65 6.41 4.05 -19.21
C SER A 65 6.71 2.97 -20.24
N GLY A 66 5.72 2.62 -21.08
CA GLY A 66 5.80 1.47 -21.98
C GLY A 66 5.75 0.11 -21.27
N HIS A 67 5.59 0.06 -19.94
CA HIS A 67 5.41 -1.18 -19.19
C HIS A 67 3.93 -1.57 -19.10
N PRO A 68 3.60 -2.88 -19.09
CA PRO A 68 2.24 -3.33 -18.79
C PRO A 68 1.73 -2.78 -17.46
N ILE A 69 0.43 -2.53 -17.38
CA ILE A 69 -0.25 -2.06 -16.17
C ILE A 69 -1.26 -3.14 -15.78
N ILE A 70 -1.10 -3.69 -14.58
CA ILE A 70 -2.03 -4.61 -13.95
C ILE A 70 -2.70 -3.86 -12.80
N SER A 71 -4.01 -3.78 -12.83
CA SER A 71 -4.79 -3.10 -11.80
C SER A 71 -5.87 -4.04 -11.27
N GLU A 72 -6.29 -3.85 -10.03
CA GLU A 72 -7.44 -4.54 -9.46
C GLU A 72 -8.70 -4.40 -10.32
N GLU A 73 -8.85 -3.26 -11.02
CA GLU A 73 -9.99 -2.95 -11.87
C GLU A 73 -9.74 -3.25 -13.36
N SER A 74 -8.68 -4.00 -13.69
CA SER A 74 -8.41 -4.46 -15.06
C SER A 74 -9.17 -5.74 -15.40
N ASP A 75 -9.65 -5.85 -16.64
CA ASP A 75 -10.27 -7.10 -17.15
C ASP A 75 -9.24 -8.24 -17.24
N ASP A 76 -7.99 -7.93 -17.56
CA ASP A 76 -6.88 -8.89 -17.59
C ASP A 76 -5.82 -8.53 -16.55
N ILE A 77 -5.66 -9.43 -15.58
CA ILE A 77 -4.71 -9.31 -14.48
C ILE A 77 -3.44 -10.12 -14.70
N ASN A 78 -3.27 -10.71 -15.89
CA ASN A 78 -2.13 -11.55 -16.21
C ASN A 78 -1.12 -10.81 -17.08
N THR A 79 0.15 -10.93 -16.72
CA THR A 79 1.27 -10.51 -17.57
C THR A 79 2.42 -11.50 -17.46
N LYS A 80 3.19 -11.63 -18.55
CA LYS A 80 4.45 -12.38 -18.57
C LYS A 80 5.66 -11.45 -18.61
N ALA A 81 5.43 -10.14 -18.53
CA ALA A 81 6.51 -9.16 -18.56
C ALA A 81 7.34 -9.24 -17.29
N ALA A 82 8.65 -9.21 -17.43
CA ALA A 82 9.57 -9.17 -16.29
C ALA A 82 9.45 -7.86 -15.48
N LYS A 83 8.95 -6.79 -16.11
CA LYS A 83 8.75 -5.48 -15.50
C LYS A 83 7.36 -4.94 -15.85
N TYR A 84 6.58 -4.55 -14.83
CA TYR A 84 5.21 -4.05 -14.97
C TYR A 84 4.78 -3.22 -13.78
N TRP A 85 3.73 -2.41 -13.95
CA TRP A 85 3.07 -1.70 -12.87
C TRP A 85 1.95 -2.54 -12.27
N LEU A 86 1.88 -2.59 -10.96
CA LEU A 86 0.82 -3.24 -10.19
C LEU A 86 0.11 -2.17 -9.36
N VAL A 87 -1.21 -2.05 -9.55
CA VAL A 87 -2.00 -0.92 -9.05
C VAL A 87 -3.20 -1.40 -8.28
N ASP A 88 -3.41 -0.82 -7.10
CA ASP A 88 -4.69 -0.81 -6.41
C ASP A 88 -5.21 0.63 -6.40
N PRO A 89 -6.26 0.92 -7.19
CA PRO A 89 -6.79 2.28 -7.34
C PRO A 89 -7.41 2.85 -6.07
N LEU A 90 -7.94 1.97 -5.18
CA LEU A 90 -8.55 2.35 -3.91
C LEU A 90 -8.54 1.20 -2.90
N ASP A 91 -7.40 0.94 -2.26
CA ASP A 91 -7.32 -0.01 -1.14
C ASP A 91 -8.10 0.51 0.07
N GLY A 92 -8.97 -0.34 0.59
CA GLY A 92 -9.83 0.01 1.72
C GLY A 92 -11.17 0.59 1.29
N THR A 93 -11.81 0.05 0.26
CA THR A 93 -13.12 0.49 -0.22
C THR A 93 -14.20 0.42 0.89
N LYS A 94 -14.09 -0.55 1.81
CA LYS A 94 -14.96 -0.61 3.00
C LYS A 94 -14.75 0.59 3.93
N GLU A 95 -13.51 0.97 4.16
CA GLU A 95 -13.12 2.13 4.96
C GLU A 95 -13.57 3.44 4.28
N PHE A 96 -13.51 3.49 2.96
CA PHE A 96 -14.02 4.59 2.15
C PHE A 96 -15.54 4.74 2.31
N ILE A 97 -16.30 3.67 2.15
CA ILE A 97 -17.77 3.65 2.33
C ILE A 97 -18.15 4.04 3.76
N ASN A 98 -17.42 3.53 4.75
CA ASN A 98 -17.65 3.82 6.17
C ASN A 98 -17.17 5.21 6.61
N LYS A 99 -16.64 6.02 5.71
CA LYS A 99 -16.22 7.41 5.97
C LYS A 99 -15.19 7.57 7.09
N ASN A 100 -14.30 6.57 7.32
CA ASN A 100 -13.27 6.64 8.36
C ASN A 100 -11.92 7.22 7.90
N GLY A 101 -11.75 7.44 6.58
CA GLY A 101 -10.56 8.06 6.00
C GLY A 101 -9.33 7.17 5.91
N GLU A 102 -9.46 5.87 6.17
CA GLU A 102 -8.33 4.93 6.19
C GLU A 102 -8.23 4.12 4.89
N PHE A 103 -8.13 4.82 3.77
CA PHE A 103 -7.98 4.25 2.43
C PHE A 103 -6.76 4.85 1.72
N THR A 104 -6.22 4.11 0.74
CA THR A 104 -5.02 4.50 -0.01
C THR A 104 -5.14 4.18 -1.49
N VAL A 105 -4.30 4.82 -2.29
CA VAL A 105 -3.98 4.44 -3.67
C VAL A 105 -2.59 3.82 -3.65
N ASN A 106 -2.43 2.64 -4.24
CA ASN A 106 -1.19 1.90 -4.25
C ASN A 106 -0.69 1.72 -5.68
N ILE A 107 0.55 2.13 -5.96
CA ILE A 107 1.22 1.92 -7.26
C ILE A 107 2.58 1.28 -6.97
N ALA A 108 2.85 0.11 -7.54
CA ALA A 108 4.12 -0.58 -7.42
C ALA A 108 4.75 -0.84 -8.79
N LEU A 109 6.05 -0.66 -8.92
CA LEU A 109 6.83 -1.18 -10.03
C LEU A 109 7.39 -2.53 -9.63
N ILE A 110 6.99 -3.57 -10.35
CA ILE A 110 7.47 -4.93 -10.14
C ILE A 110 8.55 -5.25 -11.17
N GLU A 111 9.63 -5.86 -10.72
CA GLU A 111 10.69 -6.37 -11.60
C GLU A 111 11.11 -7.77 -11.14
N ASN A 112 11.02 -8.75 -12.06
CA ASN A 112 11.36 -10.15 -11.79
C ASN A 112 10.64 -10.73 -10.55
N GLY A 113 9.37 -10.38 -10.38
CA GLY A 113 8.53 -10.86 -9.30
C GLY A 113 8.74 -10.14 -7.95
N TYR A 114 9.49 -9.05 -7.89
CA TYR A 114 9.70 -8.27 -6.67
C TYR A 114 9.35 -6.80 -6.86
N PRO A 115 8.80 -6.13 -5.85
CA PRO A 115 8.54 -4.71 -5.92
C PRO A 115 9.86 -3.95 -5.75
N VAL A 116 10.23 -3.18 -6.78
CA VAL A 116 11.45 -2.35 -6.81
C VAL A 116 11.18 -0.91 -6.45
N GLU A 117 9.94 -0.45 -6.64
CA GLU A 117 9.44 0.86 -6.22
C GLU A 117 7.99 0.76 -5.78
N GLY A 118 7.60 1.62 -4.85
CA GLY A 118 6.22 1.69 -4.39
C GLY A 118 5.83 3.11 -3.99
N TYR A 119 4.58 3.43 -4.30
CA TYR A 119 3.92 4.69 -3.97
C TYR A 119 2.62 4.35 -3.25
N VAL A 120 2.48 4.80 -2.01
CA VAL A 120 1.27 4.62 -1.19
C VAL A 120 0.75 6.01 -0.83
N TYR A 121 -0.38 6.39 -1.40
CA TYR A 121 -0.98 7.69 -1.19
C TYR A 121 -2.27 7.59 -0.37
N SER A 122 -2.35 8.34 0.71
CA SER A 122 -3.57 8.51 1.52
C SER A 122 -4.24 9.84 1.18
N PRO A 123 -5.33 9.85 0.38
CA PRO A 123 -5.99 11.07 -0.06
C PRO A 123 -6.55 11.90 1.10
N SER A 124 -7.19 11.25 2.07
CA SER A 124 -7.79 11.90 3.25
C SER A 124 -6.76 12.65 4.12
N LYS A 125 -5.51 12.14 4.17
CA LYS A 125 -4.39 12.71 4.94
C LYS A 125 -3.46 13.55 4.08
N LYS A 126 -3.66 13.60 2.75
CA LYS A 126 -2.74 14.23 1.79
C LYS A 126 -1.29 13.81 2.03
N THR A 127 -1.09 12.51 2.28
CA THR A 127 0.22 11.95 2.62
C THR A 127 0.60 10.90 1.62
N LEU A 128 1.79 11.02 1.03
CA LEU A 128 2.37 10.06 0.12
C LEU A 128 3.62 9.43 0.76
N TYR A 129 3.70 8.12 0.68
CA TYR A 129 4.90 7.35 0.99
C TYR A 129 5.49 6.82 -0.31
N VAL A 130 6.79 7.02 -0.50
CA VAL A 130 7.54 6.54 -1.67
C VAL A 130 8.74 5.77 -1.17
N GLY A 131 8.98 4.58 -1.70
CA GLY A 131 10.13 3.78 -1.28
C GLY A 131 10.49 2.69 -2.29
N GLY A 132 11.63 2.08 -2.10
CA GLY A 132 12.09 1.00 -2.95
C GLY A 132 13.27 0.25 -2.37
N CYS A 133 13.43 -0.99 -2.78
CA CYS A 133 14.58 -1.80 -2.39
C CYS A 133 15.87 -1.09 -2.83
N ASN A 134 16.78 -0.84 -1.87
CA ASN A 134 18.03 -0.09 -2.07
C ASN A 134 17.85 1.41 -2.45
N LYS A 135 16.67 2.00 -2.23
CA LYS A 135 16.38 3.38 -2.63
C LYS A 135 16.01 4.33 -1.49
N ASN A 136 16.07 3.89 -0.24
CA ASN A 136 15.46 4.58 0.90
C ASN A 136 13.93 4.75 0.75
N SER A 137 13.29 5.21 1.80
CA SER A 137 11.88 5.55 1.78
C SER A 137 11.63 6.94 2.31
N PHE A 138 10.62 7.59 1.77
CA PHE A 138 10.28 8.97 2.06
C PHE A 138 8.79 9.10 2.33
N LYS A 139 8.46 9.99 3.24
CA LYS A 139 7.12 10.50 3.48
C LYS A 139 7.03 11.91 2.93
N ILE A 140 5.99 12.20 2.20
CA ILE A 140 5.71 13.50 1.60
C ILE A 140 4.37 13.99 2.14
N GLN A 141 4.40 15.11 2.85
CA GLN A 141 3.20 15.74 3.38
C GLN A 141 3.42 17.25 3.45
N ASN A 142 2.43 18.05 3.03
CA ASN A 142 2.51 19.51 3.00
C ASN A 142 3.77 20.03 2.28
N SER A 143 4.14 19.42 1.16
CA SER A 143 5.34 19.72 0.38
C SER A 143 6.68 19.50 1.12
N ILE A 144 6.66 18.82 2.25
CA ILE A 144 7.86 18.43 3.00
C ILE A 144 8.19 16.97 2.65
N VAL A 145 9.45 16.71 2.27
CA VAL A 145 9.99 15.37 1.99
C VAL A 145 10.90 14.95 3.13
N GLU A 146 10.44 13.98 3.90
CA GLU A 146 11.18 13.40 5.03
C GLU A 146 11.60 11.97 4.69
N GLN A 147 12.87 11.65 4.89
CA GLN A 147 13.30 10.26 4.84
C GLN A 147 12.77 9.53 6.07
N ILE A 148 12.15 8.38 5.87
CA ILE A 148 11.62 7.55 6.93
C ILE A 148 12.45 6.28 7.11
N GLN A 149 12.45 5.76 8.33
CA GLN A 149 13.10 4.50 8.70
C GLN A 149 12.24 3.78 9.72
N THR A 150 12.29 2.46 9.68
CA THR A 150 11.70 1.63 10.73
C THR A 150 12.42 1.87 12.05
N SER A 151 11.69 1.72 13.16
CA SER A 151 12.28 1.79 14.51
C SER A 151 12.84 0.45 14.94
N SER A 152 13.71 0.47 15.95
CA SER A 152 13.97 -0.71 16.79
C SER A 152 12.67 -1.13 17.50
N ILE A 153 12.57 -2.43 17.84
CA ILE A 153 11.41 -2.94 18.60
C ILE A 153 11.33 -2.21 19.93
N SER A 154 10.18 -1.62 20.20
CA SER A 154 9.92 -0.91 21.45
C SER A 154 9.52 -1.85 22.59
N ASP A 155 9.58 -1.35 23.81
CA ASP A 155 9.08 -2.01 24.99
C ASP A 155 8.10 -1.06 25.71
N PRO A 156 6.78 -1.36 25.73
CA PRO A 156 6.12 -2.52 25.09
C PRO A 156 6.16 -2.47 23.57
N ILE A 157 6.11 -3.64 22.91
CA ILE A 157 6.05 -3.75 21.44
C ILE A 157 4.77 -3.12 20.88
N ARG A 158 4.88 -2.33 19.82
CA ARG A 158 3.75 -1.70 19.15
C ARG A 158 3.32 -2.56 17.95
N ILE A 159 2.13 -3.15 18.04
CA ILE A 159 1.57 -4.01 17.00
C ILE A 159 0.45 -3.28 16.32
N VAL A 160 0.52 -3.11 15.00
CA VAL A 160 -0.61 -2.59 14.23
C VAL A 160 -1.39 -3.76 13.62
N ALA A 161 -2.72 -3.72 13.72
CA ALA A 161 -3.62 -4.73 13.15
C ALA A 161 -4.75 -4.08 12.37
N SER A 162 -5.43 -4.89 11.53
CA SER A 162 -6.60 -4.44 10.79
C SER A 162 -7.74 -4.08 11.75
N ARG A 163 -8.38 -2.94 11.52
CA ARG A 163 -9.59 -2.54 12.22
C ARG A 163 -10.76 -3.47 11.89
N SER A 164 -10.91 -3.81 10.62
CA SER A 164 -12.08 -4.54 10.10
C SER A 164 -11.88 -6.06 9.99
N HIS A 165 -10.64 -6.56 10.07
CA HIS A 165 -10.30 -7.97 9.79
C HIS A 165 -9.38 -8.57 10.86
N LEU A 166 -9.64 -8.29 12.14
CA LEU A 166 -8.93 -8.90 13.26
C LEU A 166 -9.51 -10.30 13.55
N ASN A 167 -8.91 -11.33 12.93
CA ASN A 167 -9.33 -12.72 13.11
C ASN A 167 -8.62 -13.40 14.29
N GLU A 168 -9.04 -14.64 14.62
CA GLU A 168 -8.51 -15.39 15.76
C GLU A 168 -7.03 -15.74 15.61
N GLU A 169 -6.54 -15.99 14.39
CA GLU A 169 -5.11 -16.26 14.14
C GLU A 169 -4.26 -15.03 14.45
N THR A 170 -4.71 -13.85 14.05
CA THR A 170 -4.04 -12.59 14.37
C THR A 170 -4.03 -12.35 15.88
N LYS A 171 -5.14 -12.59 16.58
CA LYS A 171 -5.23 -12.49 18.04
C LYS A 171 -4.28 -13.47 18.73
N LYS A 172 -4.20 -14.71 18.25
CA LYS A 172 -3.28 -15.74 18.74
C LYS A 172 -1.83 -15.32 18.55
N TYR A 173 -1.48 -14.70 17.42
CA TYR A 173 -0.13 -14.16 17.21
C TYR A 173 0.19 -13.05 18.22
N ILE A 174 -0.73 -12.09 18.38
CA ILE A 174 -0.56 -10.95 19.28
C ILE A 174 -0.41 -11.43 20.74
N SER A 175 -1.17 -12.45 21.16
CA SER A 175 -1.12 -12.98 22.53
C SER A 175 0.22 -13.63 22.92
N GLN A 176 1.14 -13.84 21.99
CA GLN A 176 2.49 -14.33 22.27
C GLN A 176 3.37 -13.25 22.93
N PHE A 177 2.98 -12.00 22.85
CA PHE A 177 3.71 -10.88 23.46
C PHE A 177 3.13 -10.57 24.84
N PRO A 178 3.92 -10.68 25.92
CA PRO A 178 3.44 -10.47 27.29
C PRO A 178 2.91 -9.05 27.54
N GLN A 179 3.51 -8.06 26.87
CA GLN A 179 3.10 -6.65 26.89
C GLN A 179 3.17 -6.09 25.48
N TYR A 180 2.12 -5.44 25.06
CA TYR A 180 2.03 -4.82 23.74
C TYR A 180 1.09 -3.62 23.74
N GLU A 181 1.36 -2.70 22.87
CA GLU A 181 0.42 -1.64 22.46
C GLU A 181 -0.24 -2.05 21.16
N LEU A 182 -1.58 -2.13 21.14
CA LEU A 182 -2.33 -2.46 19.93
C LEU A 182 -2.82 -1.19 19.24
N LEU A 183 -2.28 -0.96 18.04
CA LEU A 183 -2.71 0.09 17.11
C LEU A 183 -3.65 -0.51 16.08
N GLN A 184 -4.64 0.25 15.61
CA GLN A 184 -5.58 -0.19 14.58
C GLN A 184 -5.63 0.82 13.43
N SER A 185 -5.55 0.30 12.20
CA SER A 185 -5.74 1.09 10.98
C SER A 185 -6.28 0.22 9.85
N GLY A 186 -6.88 0.87 8.84
CA GLY A 186 -7.29 0.25 7.59
C GLY A 186 -6.18 0.26 6.53
N SER A 187 -6.43 -0.39 5.40
CA SER A 187 -5.64 -0.29 4.17
C SER A 187 -4.13 -0.58 4.35
N SER A 188 -3.33 -0.25 3.35
CA SER A 188 -1.87 -0.32 3.36
C SER A 188 -1.19 0.71 4.30
N ILE A 189 -1.96 1.61 4.92
CA ILE A 189 -1.47 2.52 5.98
C ILE A 189 -0.73 1.75 7.08
N LYS A 190 -1.13 0.52 7.39
CA LYS A 190 -0.48 -0.34 8.40
C LYS A 190 0.98 -0.62 8.10
N PHE A 191 1.32 -0.86 6.83
CA PHE A 191 2.71 -0.99 6.39
C PHE A 191 3.48 0.32 6.57
N CYS A 192 2.84 1.43 6.19
CA CYS A 192 3.46 2.76 6.32
C CYS A 192 3.74 3.11 7.79
N MET A 193 2.88 2.67 8.72
CA MET A 193 3.13 2.86 10.16
C MET A 193 4.37 2.10 10.62
N VAL A 194 4.64 0.91 10.08
CA VAL A 194 5.89 0.19 10.36
C VAL A 194 7.07 0.90 9.68
N ALA A 195 6.92 1.31 8.43
CA ALA A 195 7.98 1.98 7.66
C ALA A 195 8.44 3.31 8.29
N GLU A 196 7.53 4.07 8.92
CA GLU A 196 7.85 5.34 9.60
C GLU A 196 8.17 5.16 11.11
N GLY A 197 8.30 3.91 11.58
CA GLY A 197 8.67 3.60 12.97
C GLY A 197 7.58 3.89 14.00
N LYS A 198 6.31 4.02 13.60
CA LYS A 198 5.15 4.20 14.51
C LYS A 198 4.61 2.89 15.05
N ALA A 199 4.84 1.80 14.35
CA ALA A 199 4.56 0.44 14.77
C ALA A 199 5.81 -0.42 14.54
N ASP A 200 5.94 -1.50 15.30
CA ASP A 200 7.07 -2.42 15.21
C ASP A 200 6.74 -3.64 14.37
N VAL A 201 5.48 -4.09 14.43
CA VAL A 201 5.02 -5.31 13.75
C VAL A 201 3.60 -5.13 13.21
N TYR A 202 3.35 -5.65 12.01
CA TYR A 202 2.03 -5.82 11.42
C TYR A 202 1.84 -7.28 10.97
N PRO A 203 1.13 -8.12 11.73
CA PRO A 203 0.75 -9.47 11.32
C PRO A 203 -0.50 -9.45 10.44
N ARG A 204 -0.49 -10.22 9.35
CA ARG A 204 -1.66 -10.38 8.47
C ARG A 204 -1.93 -11.86 8.19
N PHE A 205 -2.98 -12.39 8.83
CA PHE A 205 -3.48 -13.76 8.68
C PHE A 205 -4.88 -13.81 8.06
N ALA A 206 -5.23 -12.80 7.25
CA ALA A 206 -6.44 -12.78 6.46
C ALA A 206 -6.08 -12.53 5.00
N PRO A 207 -6.90 -12.98 4.03
CA PRO A 207 -6.60 -12.83 2.60
C PRO A 207 -6.30 -11.38 2.20
N THR A 208 -5.35 -11.24 1.28
CA THR A 208 -5.02 -10.01 0.56
C THR A 208 -4.59 -10.39 -0.84
N SER A 209 -4.79 -9.49 -1.79
CA SER A 209 -4.30 -9.63 -3.15
C SER A 209 -2.90 -9.02 -3.32
N GLU A 210 -2.25 -9.32 -4.44
CA GLU A 210 -0.91 -8.79 -4.74
C GLU A 210 -0.86 -7.26 -4.72
N TRP A 211 -1.86 -6.59 -5.29
CA TRP A 211 -1.94 -5.12 -5.36
C TRP A 211 -2.12 -4.44 -4.00
N ASP A 212 -2.71 -5.11 -2.99
CA ASP A 212 -2.86 -4.59 -1.62
C ASP A 212 -1.50 -4.41 -0.91
N THR A 213 -0.47 -5.12 -1.36
CA THR A 213 0.78 -5.26 -0.59
C THR A 213 2.03 -4.75 -1.30
N ALA A 214 2.09 -4.85 -2.63
CA ALA A 214 3.30 -4.62 -3.40
C ALA A 214 3.94 -3.23 -3.19
N ALA A 215 3.13 -2.17 -3.31
CA ALA A 215 3.62 -0.80 -3.13
C ALA A 215 4.14 -0.58 -1.71
N ALA A 216 3.36 -1.02 -0.72
CA ALA A 216 3.69 -0.85 0.68
C ALA A 216 4.89 -1.72 1.11
N GLN A 217 5.09 -2.91 0.51
CA GLN A 217 6.29 -3.71 0.73
C GLN A 217 7.55 -2.95 0.27
N ALA A 218 7.54 -2.35 -0.92
CA ALA A 218 8.67 -1.56 -1.39
C ALA A 218 9.01 -0.40 -0.42
N VAL A 219 7.97 0.26 0.11
CA VAL A 219 8.16 1.33 1.11
C VAL A 219 8.76 0.79 2.41
N VAL A 220 8.27 -0.34 2.93
CA VAL A 220 8.81 -0.96 4.15
C VAL A 220 10.27 -1.38 3.96
N GLU A 221 10.58 -2.04 2.86
CA GLU A 221 11.93 -2.52 2.59
C GLU A 221 12.93 -1.38 2.37
N GLY A 222 12.51 -0.31 1.68
CA GLY A 222 13.33 0.90 1.53
C GLY A 222 13.54 1.66 2.85
N ALA A 223 12.64 1.50 3.83
CA ALA A 223 12.78 2.02 5.18
C ALA A 223 13.62 1.10 6.10
N GLY A 224 14.12 -0.02 5.56
CA GLY A 224 14.95 -0.99 6.26
C GLY A 224 14.16 -2.08 7.00
N GLY A 225 12.85 -2.19 6.81
CA GLY A 225 12.04 -3.27 7.34
C GLY A 225 11.99 -4.50 6.44
N SER A 226 11.09 -5.43 6.76
CA SER A 226 10.88 -6.66 6.00
C SER A 226 9.40 -7.03 5.93
N VAL A 227 9.01 -7.68 4.83
CA VAL A 227 7.69 -8.26 4.62
C VAL A 227 7.88 -9.73 4.23
N LEU A 228 7.61 -10.63 5.17
CA LEU A 228 7.91 -12.05 5.03
C LEU A 228 6.65 -12.88 5.26
N ASP A 229 6.52 -13.98 4.52
CA ASP A 229 5.52 -14.98 4.81
C ASP A 229 5.80 -15.72 6.13
N THR A 230 4.94 -16.65 6.51
CA THR A 230 5.09 -17.44 7.74
C THR A 230 6.28 -18.40 7.71
N ASP A 231 6.83 -18.69 6.54
CA ASP A 231 8.04 -19.49 6.36
C ASP A 231 9.33 -18.63 6.37
N GLY A 232 9.19 -17.31 6.53
CA GLY A 232 10.30 -16.37 6.55
C GLY A 232 10.82 -15.99 5.17
N LYS A 233 10.06 -16.26 4.11
CA LYS A 233 10.41 -15.89 2.74
C LYS A 233 9.81 -14.54 2.38
N ARG A 234 10.52 -13.74 1.62
CA ARG A 234 10.05 -12.48 1.06
C ARG A 234 8.84 -12.72 0.16
N LEU A 235 7.80 -11.89 0.25
CA LEU A 235 6.66 -11.99 -0.66
C LEU A 235 7.11 -11.76 -2.11
N ILE A 236 6.51 -12.55 -3.01
CA ILE A 236 6.73 -12.47 -4.46
C ILE A 236 5.41 -12.18 -5.16
N TYR A 237 5.50 -11.62 -6.35
CA TYR A 237 4.40 -11.15 -7.18
C TYR A 237 4.41 -11.83 -8.55
N GLN A 238 3.35 -11.71 -9.32
CA GLN A 238 3.16 -12.40 -10.59
C GLN A 238 2.99 -13.92 -10.40
N LYS A 239 2.23 -14.29 -9.38
CA LYS A 239 1.85 -15.68 -9.12
C LYS A 239 0.63 -16.06 -9.96
N ASP A 240 0.46 -17.36 -10.23
CA ASP A 240 -0.79 -17.87 -10.84
C ASP A 240 -2.01 -17.58 -9.98
N ASN A 241 -1.85 -17.61 -8.65
CA ASN A 241 -2.86 -17.15 -7.69
C ASN A 241 -2.45 -15.79 -7.15
N ILE A 242 -3.26 -14.76 -7.41
CA ILE A 242 -3.04 -13.39 -6.96
C ILE A 242 -3.09 -13.22 -5.44
N LEU A 243 -3.63 -14.19 -4.71
CA LEU A 243 -3.71 -14.10 -3.25
C LEU A 243 -2.33 -14.25 -2.62
N ASN A 244 -2.07 -13.41 -1.64
CA ASN A 244 -0.86 -13.50 -0.84
C ASN A 244 -0.98 -14.61 0.21
N PRO A 245 0.14 -15.27 0.57
CA PRO A 245 0.21 -16.06 1.79
C PRO A 245 0.01 -15.16 3.00
N HIS A 246 -0.24 -15.74 4.17
CA HIS A 246 -0.14 -15.02 5.44
C HIS A 246 1.25 -14.42 5.59
N PHE A 247 1.36 -13.21 6.13
CA PHE A 247 2.64 -12.52 6.23
C PHE A 247 2.77 -11.68 7.50
N ILE A 248 4.01 -11.30 7.79
CA ILE A 248 4.36 -10.43 8.90
C ILE A 248 5.27 -9.32 8.37
N VAL A 249 4.87 -8.07 8.62
CA VAL A 249 5.70 -6.89 8.40
C VAL A 249 6.44 -6.58 9.68
N LYS A 250 7.74 -6.36 9.61
CA LYS A 250 8.58 -6.04 10.78
C LYS A 250 9.46 -4.83 10.49
N GLY A 251 9.62 -3.98 11.51
CA GLY A 251 10.70 -3.01 11.55
C GLY A 251 12.06 -3.68 11.70
N ASN A 252 13.10 -2.90 11.57
CA ASN A 252 14.45 -3.33 11.88
C ASN A 252 14.65 -3.43 13.40
N LYS A 253 15.60 -4.25 13.75
CA LYS A 253 16.01 -4.65 15.11
C LYS A 253 16.09 -3.56 16.15
#